data_91b887c5c407e600938d5de84a0ab10b
#
_entry.id   91b887c5c407e600938d5de84a0ab10b
#
_cell.length_a   1.000
_cell.length_b   1.000
_cell.length_c   1.000
_cell.angle_alpha   90.00
_cell.angle_beta   90.00
_cell.angle_gamma   90.00
#
_symmetry.space_group_name_H-M   'P 1'
#
loop_
_entity.id
_entity.type
_entity.pdbx_description
1 polymer ?
#
loop_
_entity_poly.entity_id
_entity_poly.type
_entity_poly.pdbx_seq_one_letter_code
_entity_poly.pdbx_strand_id
1 'polypeptide(L)'
;MIYNFFKRTKEELKAVKPGLKFGAYTGAWYPSYFEVGVNWASNTYDPSQDFAWATPDYKNYGYAELLDIFTNGNYYWNVTIDEYRRSNGLHKNETDSEMSKGDHLSVEGGCRYSRRLLGGRPFFGGMYVEDYKRDTTQFKRAVEMNLRESD
;
A
#
# COMPACT_ATOMS: atom_id res chain seq x y z
N MET A 1 -4.26 2.38 -18.68
CA MET A 1 -5.33 1.36 -18.72
C MET A 1 -6.00 1.18 -17.35
N ILE A 2 -5.31 0.85 -16.29
CA ILE A 2 -5.85 0.64 -14.92
C ILE A 2 -6.64 1.84 -14.40
N TYR A 3 -6.09 3.05 -14.47
CA TYR A 3 -6.77 4.28 -14.06
C TYR A 3 -8.14 4.45 -14.74
N ASN A 4 -8.20 4.27 -16.05
CA ASN A 4 -9.46 4.40 -16.80
C ASN A 4 -10.48 3.34 -16.42
N PHE A 5 -10.03 2.13 -16.08
CA PHE A 5 -10.89 1.07 -15.56
C PHE A 5 -11.52 1.50 -14.22
N PHE A 6 -10.73 1.94 -13.25
CA PHE A 6 -11.25 2.42 -11.96
C PHE A 6 -12.19 3.62 -12.11
N LYS A 7 -11.82 4.59 -12.97
CA LYS A 7 -12.65 5.76 -13.25
C LYS A 7 -14.02 5.36 -13.78
N ARG A 8 -14.04 4.56 -14.85
CA ARG A 8 -15.28 4.11 -15.45
C ARG A 8 -16.12 3.25 -14.49
N THR A 9 -15.49 2.34 -13.77
CA THR A 9 -16.18 1.50 -12.77
C THR A 9 -16.86 2.36 -11.70
N LYS A 10 -16.16 3.39 -11.18
CA LYS A 10 -16.75 4.32 -10.21
C LYS A 10 -17.96 5.05 -10.80
N GLU A 11 -17.83 5.58 -12.02
CA GLU A 11 -18.90 6.31 -12.71
C GLU A 11 -20.16 5.42 -12.89
N GLU A 12 -19.99 4.21 -13.38
CA GLU A 12 -21.08 3.25 -13.58
C GLU A 12 -21.75 2.83 -12.25
N LEU A 13 -20.94 2.52 -11.22
CA LEU A 13 -21.46 2.18 -9.89
C LEU A 13 -22.25 3.32 -9.25
N LYS A 14 -21.73 4.54 -9.33
CA LYS A 14 -22.42 5.71 -8.79
C LYS A 14 -23.67 6.10 -9.56
N ALA A 15 -23.73 5.83 -10.85
CA ALA A 15 -24.94 6.00 -11.65
C ALA A 15 -26.09 5.07 -11.19
N VAL A 16 -25.75 3.82 -10.84
CA VAL A 16 -26.74 2.84 -10.34
C VAL A 16 -27.10 3.10 -8.88
N LYS A 17 -26.12 3.39 -8.03
CA LYS A 17 -26.33 3.62 -6.59
C LYS A 17 -25.36 4.69 -6.07
N PRO A 18 -25.79 5.97 -6.04
CA PRO A 18 -24.92 7.11 -5.67
C PRO A 18 -24.23 6.98 -4.30
N GLY A 19 -24.89 6.35 -3.32
CA GLY A 19 -24.36 6.14 -1.97
C GLY A 19 -23.42 4.93 -1.81
N LEU A 20 -23.24 4.11 -2.87
CA LEU A 20 -22.36 2.95 -2.79
C LEU A 20 -20.91 3.39 -2.60
N LYS A 21 -20.23 2.79 -1.62
CA LYS A 21 -18.79 3.01 -1.43
C LYS A 21 -18.00 2.12 -2.39
N PHE A 22 -17.05 2.73 -3.08
CA PHE A 22 -16.14 2.06 -4.01
C PHE A 22 -14.74 2.02 -3.42
N GLY A 23 -14.17 0.85 -3.27
CA GLY A 23 -12.87 0.67 -2.64
C GLY A 23 -11.98 -0.32 -3.36
N ALA A 24 -10.71 -0.33 -2.98
CA ALA A 24 -9.74 -1.30 -3.43
C ALA A 24 -8.88 -1.80 -2.26
N TYR A 25 -8.42 -3.02 -2.41
CA TYR A 25 -7.39 -3.63 -1.58
C TYR A 25 -6.12 -3.80 -2.41
N THR A 26 -5.00 -3.26 -1.92
CA THR A 26 -3.68 -3.39 -2.55
C THR A 26 -2.64 -3.81 -1.52
N GLY A 27 -1.45 -4.21 -1.96
CA GLY A 27 -0.32 -4.40 -1.05
C GLY A 27 0.44 -3.10 -0.82
N ALA A 28 1.03 -2.95 0.36
CA ALA A 28 1.86 -1.79 0.70
C ALA A 28 3.19 -1.73 -0.08
N TRP A 29 3.53 -2.78 -0.81
CA TRP A 29 4.73 -2.87 -1.68
C TRP A 29 4.49 -2.18 -3.03
N TYR A 30 4.29 -0.88 -3.00
CA TYR A 30 4.02 -0.05 -4.17
C TYR A 30 5.02 -0.23 -5.32
N PRO A 31 6.34 -0.34 -5.09
CA PRO A 31 7.30 -0.48 -6.19
C PRO A 31 6.97 -1.66 -7.12
N SER A 32 6.62 -2.82 -6.57
CA SER A 32 6.24 -3.99 -7.36
C SER A 32 4.96 -3.79 -8.17
N TYR A 33 3.98 -3.07 -7.63
CA TYR A 33 2.77 -2.70 -8.36
C TYR A 33 3.08 -1.71 -9.49
N PHE A 34 3.91 -0.71 -9.18
CA PHE A 34 4.25 0.34 -10.13
C PHE A 34 5.08 -0.21 -11.31
N GLU A 35 5.97 -1.16 -11.05
CA GLU A 35 6.76 -1.86 -12.06
C GLU A 35 5.89 -2.55 -13.13
N VAL A 36 4.71 -3.04 -12.77
CA VAL A 36 3.74 -3.66 -13.69
C VAL A 36 2.64 -2.70 -14.15
N GLY A 37 2.82 -1.40 -13.96
CA GLY A 37 1.92 -0.35 -14.45
C GLY A 37 0.70 -0.08 -13.59
N VAL A 38 0.72 -0.48 -12.31
CA VAL A 38 -0.35 -0.22 -11.34
C VAL A 38 0.04 0.93 -10.42
N ASN A 39 -0.49 2.11 -10.64
CA ASN A 39 -0.26 3.28 -9.81
C ASN A 39 -1.44 3.51 -8.85
N TRP A 40 -1.37 2.90 -7.65
CA TRP A 40 -2.40 3.09 -6.64
C TRP A 40 -2.20 4.34 -5.76
N ALA A 41 -1.13 5.09 -5.99
CA ALA A 41 -0.84 6.30 -5.23
C ALA A 41 -1.84 7.43 -5.53
N SER A 42 -1.79 8.48 -4.73
CA SER A 42 -2.44 9.75 -4.99
C SER A 42 -1.81 10.46 -6.20
N ASN A 43 -2.59 11.25 -6.92
CA ASN A 43 -2.09 12.11 -7.99
C ASN A 43 -1.23 13.28 -7.46
N THR A 44 -1.16 13.46 -6.14
CA THR A 44 -0.26 14.41 -5.49
C THR A 44 1.16 13.85 -5.30
N TYR A 45 1.32 12.52 -5.37
CA TYR A 45 2.62 11.88 -5.33
C TYR A 45 3.22 11.81 -6.73
N ASP A 46 4.45 12.28 -6.88
CA ASP A 46 5.20 12.24 -8.13
C ASP A 46 6.17 11.06 -8.14
N PRO A 47 5.86 9.96 -8.87
CA PRO A 47 6.72 8.78 -8.91
C PRO A 47 8.12 9.03 -9.49
N SER A 48 8.30 10.08 -10.29
CA SER A 48 9.62 10.39 -10.88
C SER A 48 10.68 10.78 -9.84
N GLN A 49 10.25 11.10 -8.61
CA GLN A 49 11.16 11.36 -7.50
C GLN A 49 11.84 10.10 -6.96
N ASP A 50 11.16 8.96 -7.06
CA ASP A 50 11.65 7.68 -6.53
C ASP A 50 12.07 6.70 -7.64
N PHE A 51 11.56 6.87 -8.87
CA PHE A 51 11.80 5.96 -10.01
C PHE A 51 12.33 6.74 -11.21
N ALA A 52 13.63 6.61 -11.47
CA ALA A 52 14.33 7.36 -12.53
C ALA A 52 13.76 7.14 -13.95
N TRP A 53 13.05 6.03 -14.17
CA TRP A 53 12.40 5.71 -15.44
C TRP A 53 10.98 6.28 -15.57
N ALA A 54 10.39 6.76 -14.46
CA ALA A 54 9.05 7.36 -14.49
C ALA A 54 9.14 8.82 -14.95
N THR A 55 8.16 9.22 -15.75
CA THR A 55 8.00 10.63 -16.14
C THR A 55 7.03 11.35 -15.19
N PRO A 56 7.12 12.69 -15.03
CA PRO A 56 6.28 13.44 -14.09
C PRO A 56 4.77 13.35 -14.35
N ASP A 57 4.37 12.97 -15.55
CA ASP A 57 2.96 12.78 -15.91
C ASP A 57 2.36 11.48 -15.37
N TYR A 58 3.16 10.51 -14.93
CA TYR A 58 2.68 9.27 -14.30
C TYR A 58 1.82 9.51 -13.07
N LYS A 59 2.03 10.58 -12.31
CA LYS A 59 1.17 10.97 -11.20
C LYS A 59 -0.31 11.15 -11.59
N ASN A 60 -0.57 11.57 -12.82
CA ASN A 60 -1.93 11.79 -13.32
C ASN A 60 -2.73 10.49 -13.46
N TYR A 61 -2.07 9.34 -13.36
CA TYR A 61 -2.67 8.01 -13.43
C TYR A 61 -2.75 7.31 -12.07
N GLY A 62 -2.42 8.02 -11.00
CA GLY A 62 -2.69 7.58 -9.63
C GLY A 62 -4.19 7.51 -9.38
N TYR A 63 -4.69 6.37 -8.86
CA TYR A 63 -6.14 6.17 -8.75
C TYR A 63 -6.70 6.29 -7.33
N ALA A 64 -5.89 6.67 -6.35
CA ALA A 64 -6.36 6.81 -4.97
C ALA A 64 -7.59 7.73 -4.83
N GLU A 65 -7.64 8.82 -5.60
CA GLU A 65 -8.75 9.80 -5.60
C GLU A 65 -10.07 9.21 -6.14
N LEU A 66 -9.98 8.13 -6.86
CA LEU A 66 -11.17 7.45 -7.37
C LEU A 66 -11.85 6.57 -6.32
N LEU A 67 -11.20 6.30 -5.19
CA LEU A 67 -11.67 5.38 -4.17
C LEU A 67 -12.31 6.12 -2.99
N ASP A 68 -13.41 5.56 -2.48
CA ASP A 68 -14.04 5.98 -1.23
C ASP A 68 -13.44 5.24 -0.02
N ILE A 69 -12.88 4.05 -0.24
CA ILE A 69 -12.24 3.21 0.77
C ILE A 69 -10.94 2.65 0.17
N PHE A 70 -9.85 2.82 0.89
CA PHE A 70 -8.56 2.26 0.49
C PHE A 70 -8.03 1.34 1.59
N THR A 71 -7.65 0.11 1.23
CA THR A 71 -7.03 -0.83 2.15
C THR A 71 -5.68 -1.27 1.60
N ASN A 72 -4.65 -1.16 2.43
CA ASN A 72 -3.29 -1.55 2.11
C ASN A 72 -2.85 -2.74 2.94
N GLY A 73 -2.44 -3.83 2.30
CA GLY A 73 -1.93 -5.03 2.96
C GLY A 73 -0.49 -4.82 3.44
N ASN A 74 -0.30 -4.89 4.75
CA ASN A 74 1.01 -4.88 5.40
C ASN A 74 1.39 -6.32 5.76
N TYR A 75 1.76 -7.12 4.75
CA TYR A 75 2.08 -8.54 4.89
C TYR A 75 3.55 -8.72 5.23
N TYR A 76 3.92 -8.31 6.45
CA TYR A 76 5.30 -8.28 6.92
C TYR A 76 5.43 -8.93 8.29
N TRP A 77 6.42 -9.80 8.44
CA TRP A 77 6.80 -10.34 9.74
C TRP A 77 7.32 -9.25 10.68
N ASN A 78 8.18 -8.37 10.16
CA ASN A 78 8.78 -7.30 10.95
C ASN A 78 7.71 -6.24 11.27
N VAL A 79 7.55 -5.95 12.56
CA VAL A 79 6.56 -4.96 13.01
C VAL A 79 7.12 -3.56 12.86
N THR A 80 8.36 -3.32 13.28
CA THR A 80 8.99 -2.01 13.22
C THR A 80 10.06 -1.91 12.14
N ILE A 81 10.36 -0.69 11.72
CA ILE A 81 11.48 -0.38 10.83
C ILE A 81 12.81 -0.88 11.43
N ASP A 82 12.99 -0.74 12.75
CA ASP A 82 14.20 -1.21 13.44
C ASP A 82 14.33 -2.73 13.44
N GLU A 83 13.21 -3.46 13.54
CA GLU A 83 13.22 -4.91 13.39
C GLU A 83 13.65 -5.33 11.98
N TYR A 84 13.09 -4.67 10.96
CA TYR A 84 13.49 -4.92 9.57
C TYR A 84 14.99 -4.69 9.36
N ARG A 85 15.51 -3.56 9.81
CA ARG A 85 16.94 -3.22 9.69
C ARG A 85 17.86 -4.22 10.40
N ARG A 86 17.46 -4.69 11.58
CA ARG A 86 18.22 -5.72 12.34
C ARG A 86 18.14 -7.10 11.74
N SER A 87 17.05 -7.43 11.05
CA SER A 87 16.84 -8.73 10.44
C SER A 87 17.68 -8.96 9.19
N ASN A 88 18.31 -7.92 8.62
CA ASN A 88 19.06 -8.00 7.35
C ASN A 88 18.24 -8.69 6.22
N GLY A 89 16.93 -8.53 6.24
CA GLY A 89 16.04 -9.16 5.27
C GLY A 89 15.77 -10.65 5.49
N LEU A 90 16.06 -11.19 6.68
CA LEU A 90 15.83 -12.61 7.00
C LEU A 90 14.37 -13.05 6.89
N HIS A 91 13.43 -12.17 7.10
CA HIS A 91 12.00 -12.44 7.00
C HIS A 91 11.41 -11.75 5.79
N LYS A 92 11.95 -12.04 4.62
CA LYS A 92 11.35 -11.64 3.35
C LYS A 92 10.05 -12.40 3.16
N ASN A 93 9.02 -11.71 2.73
CA ASN A 93 7.79 -12.36 2.28
C ASN A 93 7.80 -12.52 0.74
N GLU A 94 6.80 -13.20 0.21
CA GLU A 94 6.68 -13.53 -1.21
C GLU A 94 6.60 -12.31 -2.14
N THR A 95 6.44 -11.12 -1.57
CA THR A 95 6.27 -9.87 -2.31
C THR A 95 7.58 -9.10 -2.51
N ASP A 96 8.71 -9.64 -2.05
CA ASP A 96 10.02 -9.01 -2.16
C ASP A 96 10.55 -9.07 -3.59
N SER A 97 10.14 -8.13 -4.42
CA SER A 97 10.82 -7.88 -5.70
C SER A 97 12.12 -7.11 -5.47
N GLU A 98 12.99 -7.11 -6.47
CA GLU A 98 14.20 -6.27 -6.47
C GLU A 98 13.88 -4.77 -6.29
N MET A 99 12.67 -4.35 -6.66
CA MET A 99 12.18 -2.98 -6.52
C MET A 99 11.65 -2.68 -5.12
N SER A 100 11.21 -3.71 -4.38
CA SER A 100 10.67 -3.57 -3.02
C SER A 100 11.75 -3.78 -1.98
N LYS A 101 12.63 -2.79 -1.81
CA LYS A 101 13.69 -2.80 -0.80
C LYS A 101 13.51 -1.63 0.16
N GLY A 102 13.88 -1.82 1.42
CA GLY A 102 13.96 -0.76 2.40
C GLY A 102 12.95 -0.83 3.53
N ASP A 103 12.88 0.23 4.28
CA ASP A 103 12.16 0.34 5.55
C ASP A 103 10.65 0.06 5.45
N HIS A 104 10.08 0.21 4.26
CA HIS A 104 8.67 -0.09 4.00
C HIS A 104 8.32 -1.59 4.05
N LEU A 105 9.29 -2.48 4.17
CA LEU A 105 9.09 -3.91 4.36
C LEU A 105 8.91 -4.27 5.86
N SER A 106 8.17 -3.46 6.57
CA SER A 106 7.69 -3.69 7.93
C SER A 106 6.28 -3.12 8.07
N VAL A 107 5.52 -3.52 9.08
CA VAL A 107 4.16 -2.99 9.31
C VAL A 107 4.21 -1.47 9.49
N GLU A 108 5.11 -0.97 10.34
CA GLU A 108 5.34 0.45 10.54
C GLU A 108 5.74 1.16 9.23
N GLY A 109 6.72 0.61 8.55
CA GLY A 109 7.26 1.21 7.33
C GLY A 109 6.24 1.20 6.19
N GLY A 110 5.50 0.10 6.02
CA GLY A 110 4.44 -0.04 5.03
C GLY A 110 3.30 0.98 5.24
N CYS A 111 2.86 1.16 6.49
CA CYS A 111 1.87 2.18 6.82
C CYS A 111 2.37 3.60 6.53
N ARG A 112 3.57 3.96 6.98
CA ARG A 112 4.15 5.28 6.75
C ARG A 112 4.38 5.56 5.27
N TYR A 113 4.86 4.56 4.53
CA TYR A 113 5.04 4.64 3.10
C TYR A 113 3.70 4.85 2.39
N SER A 114 2.67 4.06 2.74
CA SER A 114 1.32 4.20 2.21
C SER A 114 0.74 5.60 2.47
N ARG A 115 0.88 6.12 3.69
CA ARG A 115 0.43 7.48 4.04
C ARG A 115 1.10 8.55 3.18
N ARG A 116 2.40 8.43 2.91
CA ARG A 116 3.13 9.33 2.01
C ARG A 116 2.59 9.26 0.59
N LEU A 117 2.44 8.05 0.05
CA LEU A 117 1.98 7.84 -1.33
C LEU A 117 0.52 8.27 -1.55
N LEU A 118 -0.31 8.12 -0.52
CA LEU A 118 -1.71 8.51 -0.56
C LEU A 118 -1.95 10.00 -0.31
N GLY A 119 -0.89 10.79 -0.11
CA GLY A 119 -1.01 12.23 0.10
C GLY A 119 -1.83 12.58 1.35
N GLY A 120 -1.75 11.75 2.40
CA GLY A 120 -2.51 11.91 3.64
C GLY A 120 -3.99 11.49 3.55
N ARG A 121 -4.42 10.84 2.47
CA ARG A 121 -5.77 10.26 2.39
C ARG A 121 -5.89 9.09 3.37
N PRO A 122 -7.08 8.92 3.99
CA PRO A 122 -7.32 7.80 4.90
C PRO A 122 -7.14 6.44 4.22
N PHE A 123 -6.57 5.50 4.94
CA PHE A 123 -6.48 4.11 4.51
C PHE A 123 -6.56 3.16 5.70
N PHE A 124 -7.02 1.95 5.44
CA PHE A 124 -7.04 0.88 6.43
C PHE A 124 -5.87 -0.08 6.18
N GLY A 125 -5.10 -0.37 7.21
CA GLY A 125 -4.05 -1.37 7.12
C GLY A 125 -4.63 -2.78 7.20
N GLY A 126 -4.37 -3.60 6.18
CA GLY A 126 -4.69 -5.02 6.17
C GLY A 126 -3.49 -5.84 6.64
N MET A 127 -3.75 -7.04 7.14
CA MET A 127 -2.71 -7.95 7.62
C MET A 127 -3.01 -9.37 7.16
N TYR A 128 -1.95 -10.19 7.06
CA TYR A 128 -2.07 -11.61 6.76
C TYR A 128 -1.58 -12.43 7.95
N VAL A 129 -2.51 -13.11 8.62
CA VAL A 129 -2.24 -13.81 9.89
C VAL A 129 -1.22 -14.94 9.75
N GLU A 130 -1.15 -15.58 8.60
CA GLU A 130 -0.22 -16.69 8.32
C GLU A 130 1.26 -16.24 8.36
N ASP A 131 1.55 -14.97 8.08
CA ASP A 131 2.92 -14.43 8.16
C ASP A 131 3.53 -14.58 9.56
N TYR A 132 2.69 -14.66 10.59
CA TYR A 132 3.13 -14.72 11.98
C TYR A 132 3.36 -16.14 12.51
N LYS A 133 3.16 -17.17 11.68
CA LYS A 133 3.54 -18.57 11.98
C LYS A 133 3.13 -19.05 13.39
N ARG A 134 1.95 -18.66 13.85
CA ARG A 134 1.40 -18.91 15.19
C ARG A 134 2.08 -18.14 16.34
N ASP A 135 2.98 -17.21 16.07
CA ASP A 135 3.49 -16.28 17.08
C ASP A 135 2.44 -15.21 17.40
N THR A 136 1.61 -15.50 18.40
CA THR A 136 0.52 -14.62 18.82
C THR A 136 1.03 -13.30 19.42
N THR A 137 2.23 -13.29 20.00
CA THR A 137 2.85 -12.08 20.56
C THR A 137 3.27 -11.14 19.43
N GLN A 138 3.95 -11.68 18.42
CA GLN A 138 4.34 -10.89 17.24
C GLN A 138 3.11 -10.38 16.49
N PHE A 139 2.10 -11.23 16.30
CA PHE A 139 0.85 -10.83 15.66
C PHE A 139 0.16 -9.68 16.41
N LYS A 140 0.04 -9.79 17.75
CA LYS A 140 -0.56 -8.73 18.57
C LYS A 140 0.17 -7.40 18.41
N ARG A 141 1.50 -7.40 18.47
CA ARG A 141 2.33 -6.22 18.25
C ARG A 141 2.10 -5.61 16.85
N ALA A 142 1.97 -6.45 15.84
CA ALA A 142 1.71 -6.02 14.47
C ALA A 142 0.31 -5.39 14.34
N VAL A 143 -0.71 -5.95 14.98
CA VAL A 143 -2.06 -5.36 15.04
C VAL A 143 -2.02 -3.99 15.71
N GLU A 144 -1.37 -3.88 16.87
CA GLU A 144 -1.22 -2.61 17.61
C GLU A 144 -0.49 -1.55 16.77
N MET A 145 0.57 -1.94 16.06
CA MET A 145 1.29 -1.05 15.15
C MET A 145 0.40 -0.59 13.99
N ASN A 146 -0.30 -1.52 13.37
CA ASN A 146 -1.17 -1.24 12.25
C ASN A 146 -2.29 -0.27 12.63
N LEU A 147 -2.94 -0.49 13.79
CA LEU A 147 -3.97 0.40 14.34
C LEU A 147 -3.43 1.80 14.71
N ARG A 148 -2.15 1.91 15.04
CA ARG A 148 -1.53 3.20 15.38
C ARG A 148 -1.16 4.00 14.14
N GLU A 149 -0.74 3.34 13.07
CA GLU A 149 -0.16 3.98 11.88
C GLU A 149 -1.16 4.07 10.70
N SER A 150 -2.30 3.36 10.73
CA SER A 150 -3.40 3.50 9.76
C SER A 150 -4.61 4.24 10.35
N ASP A 151 -5.73 4.35 9.65
CA ASP A 151 -6.94 5.09 10.08
C ASP A 151 -8.04 4.15 10.59
#